data_aa6d0a467cabf8ed119edf9822126d8e
#
_entry.id   aa6d0a467cabf8ed119edf9822126d8e
#
_cell.length_a   1.000
_cell.length_b   1.000
_cell.length_c   1.000
_cell.angle_alpha   90.00
_cell.angle_beta   90.00
_cell.angle_gamma   90.00
#
_symmetry.space_group_name_H-M   'P 1'
#
loop_
_entity.id
_entity.type
_entity.pdbx_description
1 polymer ?
#
loop_
_entity_poly.entity_id
_entity_poly.type
_entity_poly.pdbx_seq_one_letter_code
_entity_poly.pdbx_strand_id
1 'polypeptide(L)'
;LARLLEDEIVIVDFICPTNETREAFGKPDILIWVNRIEEGRFEDTNKMSQDPTDCDLEIKAGLTVDQEVQLIIKQFKLPDWKAPTTLLLGRYQPWHEGHQALKEKADERTGQTVIAVRHTQGISEKDPLSYKEVVEFISKNGVSRPFTIKVPNITNIVYGRDVGYKIEQVDLGAEIHAISATEKRKELGI
;
A
#
# COMPACT_ATOMS: atom_id res chain seq x y z
N LEU A 1 6.03 -9.00 17.05
CA LEU A 1 6.02 -9.59 15.69
C LEU A 1 5.67 -8.53 14.64
N ALA A 2 4.62 -7.72 14.83
CA ALA A 2 4.20 -6.69 13.88
C ALA A 2 5.31 -5.65 13.56
N ARG A 3 6.19 -5.34 14.50
CA ARG A 3 7.31 -4.40 14.30
C ARG A 3 8.48 -4.95 13.45
N LEU A 4 8.48 -6.25 13.13
CA LEU A 4 9.51 -6.87 12.30
C LEU A 4 9.14 -6.91 10.81
N LEU A 5 7.91 -6.50 10.46
CA LEU A 5 7.35 -6.54 9.10
C LEU A 5 7.03 -5.10 8.63
N GLU A 6 8.01 -4.20 8.71
CA GLU A 6 7.83 -2.77 8.46
C GLU A 6 7.32 -2.41 7.04
N ASP A 7 7.41 -3.33 6.09
CA ASP A 7 7.08 -3.09 4.68
C ASP A 7 5.79 -3.82 4.22
N GLU A 8 5.04 -4.48 5.14
CA GLU A 8 3.87 -5.28 4.80
C GLU A 8 2.62 -4.85 5.58
N ILE A 9 1.45 -5.09 5.00
CA ILE A 9 0.18 -4.97 5.72
C ILE A 9 0.11 -6.14 6.70
N VAL A 10 0.18 -5.85 7.99
CA VAL A 10 0.04 -6.84 9.05
C VAL A 10 -1.36 -6.75 9.62
N ILE A 11 -2.09 -7.85 9.52
CA ILE A 11 -3.42 -7.99 10.12
C ILE A 11 -3.26 -8.76 11.43
N VAL A 12 -3.75 -8.16 12.52
CA VAL A 12 -3.80 -8.80 13.83
C VAL A 12 -5.27 -8.93 14.25
N ASP A 13 -5.71 -10.16 14.44
CA ASP A 13 -7.05 -10.50 14.91
C ASP A 13 -6.96 -11.16 16.28
N PHE A 14 -7.59 -10.53 17.27
CA PHE A 14 -7.62 -11.04 18.64
C PHE A 14 -8.68 -10.36 19.48
N ILE A 15 -9.07 -11.02 20.55
CA ILE A 15 -10.01 -10.47 21.53
C ILE A 15 -9.26 -9.50 22.44
N CYS A 16 -9.63 -8.24 22.40
CA CYS A 16 -9.16 -7.18 23.29
C CYS A 16 -10.37 -6.55 23.98
N PRO A 17 -10.92 -7.20 25.02
CA PRO A 17 -12.24 -6.84 25.54
C PRO A 17 -12.26 -5.51 26.30
N THR A 18 -11.12 -5.04 26.81
CA THR A 18 -11.05 -3.79 27.59
C THR A 18 -10.15 -2.75 26.94
N ASN A 19 -10.35 -1.48 27.28
CA ASN A 19 -9.48 -0.39 26.83
C ASN A 19 -8.02 -0.62 27.27
N GLU A 20 -7.81 -1.10 28.49
CA GLU A 20 -6.48 -1.42 29.02
C GLU A 20 -5.73 -2.44 28.15
N THR A 21 -6.43 -3.52 27.73
CA THR A 21 -5.81 -4.53 26.85
C THR A 21 -5.50 -3.99 25.46
N ARG A 22 -6.31 -3.08 24.94
CA ARG A 22 -6.04 -2.39 23.66
C ARG A 22 -4.85 -1.44 23.78
N GLU A 23 -4.77 -0.66 24.84
CA GLU A 23 -3.63 0.24 25.12
C GLU A 23 -2.32 -0.54 25.29
N ALA A 24 -2.36 -1.68 25.99
CA ALA A 24 -1.19 -2.54 26.18
C ALA A 24 -0.67 -3.14 24.88
N PHE A 25 -1.53 -3.38 23.89
CA PHE A 25 -1.12 -3.82 22.55
C PHE A 25 -0.36 -2.71 21.81
N GLY A 26 -0.72 -1.47 22.01
CA GLY A 26 -0.23 -0.29 21.34
C GLY A 26 -1.16 0.18 20.22
N LYS A 27 -0.88 1.37 19.70
CA LYS A 27 -1.72 2.00 18.67
C LYS A 27 -1.47 1.37 17.30
N PRO A 28 -2.50 0.78 16.66
CA PRO A 28 -2.42 0.34 15.27
C PRO A 28 -2.56 1.54 14.32
N ASP A 29 -2.20 1.36 13.04
CA ASP A 29 -2.46 2.34 11.98
C ASP A 29 -3.94 2.40 11.59
N ILE A 30 -4.65 1.28 11.74
CA ILE A 30 -6.08 1.13 11.48
C ILE A 30 -6.65 0.22 12.55
N LEU A 31 -7.67 0.69 13.25
CA LEU A 31 -8.46 -0.06 14.23
C LEU A 31 -9.84 -0.34 13.67
N ILE A 32 -10.13 -1.61 13.40
CA ILE A 32 -11.45 -2.06 12.93
C ILE A 32 -12.15 -2.81 14.06
N TRP A 33 -13.32 -2.33 14.43
CA TRP A 33 -14.18 -3.02 15.38
C TRP A 33 -15.22 -3.87 14.66
N VAL A 34 -15.12 -5.20 14.83
CA VAL A 34 -16.09 -6.15 14.28
C VAL A 34 -17.20 -6.39 15.29
N ASN A 35 -18.27 -5.59 15.19
CA ASN A 35 -19.44 -5.59 16.08
C ASN A 35 -20.64 -6.28 15.39
N ARG A 36 -20.55 -7.62 15.23
CA ARG A 36 -21.55 -8.41 14.47
C ARG A 36 -22.55 -9.14 15.35
N ILE A 37 -22.25 -9.31 16.62
CA ILE A 37 -23.05 -10.07 17.58
C ILE A 37 -23.16 -9.28 18.90
N GLU A 38 -24.30 -9.33 19.54
CA GLU A 38 -24.53 -8.66 20.83
C GLU A 38 -23.85 -9.45 21.97
N GLU A 39 -23.91 -10.78 21.90
CA GLU A 39 -23.29 -11.67 22.88
C GLU A 39 -22.38 -12.70 22.19
N GLY A 40 -21.15 -12.76 22.64
CA GLY A 40 -20.17 -13.75 22.20
C GLY A 40 -20.35 -15.09 22.91
N ARG A 41 -19.56 -16.07 22.51
CA ARG A 41 -19.59 -17.45 23.02
C ARG A 41 -19.21 -17.56 24.50
N PHE A 42 -18.42 -16.62 25.02
CA PHE A 42 -17.85 -16.65 26.38
C PHE A 42 -18.47 -15.56 27.24
N GLU A 43 -19.22 -15.95 28.25
CA GLU A 43 -19.95 -15.06 29.13
C GLU A 43 -19.05 -14.12 29.94
N ASP A 44 -17.89 -14.59 30.37
CA ASP A 44 -16.88 -13.80 31.09
C ASP A 44 -16.31 -12.68 30.19
N THR A 45 -16.04 -12.97 28.95
CA THR A 45 -15.59 -11.98 27.95
C THR A 45 -16.69 -10.96 27.69
N ASN A 46 -17.94 -11.39 27.53
CA ASN A 46 -19.08 -10.49 27.32
C ASN A 46 -19.23 -9.49 28.47
N LYS A 47 -19.05 -9.95 29.74
CA LYS A 47 -19.13 -9.09 30.92
C LYS A 47 -18.01 -8.06 31.03
N MET A 48 -16.83 -8.37 30.47
CA MET A 48 -15.67 -7.48 30.49
C MET A 48 -15.62 -6.54 29.30
N SER A 49 -16.38 -6.83 28.25
CA SER A 49 -16.29 -6.11 26.98
C SER A 49 -16.61 -4.63 27.16
N GLN A 50 -15.73 -3.80 26.65
CA GLN A 50 -15.88 -2.35 26.55
C GLN A 50 -15.78 -1.95 25.08
N ASP A 51 -16.81 -1.28 24.58
CA ASP A 51 -16.83 -0.84 23.18
C ASP A 51 -15.67 0.13 22.92
N PRO A 52 -14.92 -0.05 21.82
CA PRO A 52 -13.90 0.91 21.45
C PRO A 52 -14.54 2.23 21.02
N THR A 53 -14.08 3.33 21.61
CA THR A 53 -14.59 4.68 21.32
C THR A 53 -13.85 5.38 20.19
N ASP A 54 -12.72 4.83 19.77
CA ASP A 54 -11.76 5.43 18.82
C ASP A 54 -11.45 4.53 17.61
N CYS A 55 -12.35 3.60 17.26
CA CYS A 55 -12.17 2.78 16.08
C CYS A 55 -12.34 3.59 14.78
N ASP A 56 -11.51 3.25 13.77
CA ASP A 56 -11.57 3.89 12.45
C ASP A 56 -12.73 3.36 11.61
N LEU A 57 -13.22 2.15 11.91
CA LEU A 57 -14.36 1.53 11.25
C LEU A 57 -15.05 0.54 12.19
N GLU A 58 -16.36 0.65 12.30
CA GLU A 58 -17.22 -0.35 12.92
C GLU A 58 -17.91 -1.21 11.85
N ILE A 59 -17.75 -2.53 11.92
CA ILE A 59 -18.43 -3.49 11.05
C ILE A 59 -19.59 -4.13 11.81
N LYS A 60 -20.81 -3.83 11.39
CA LYS A 60 -22.04 -4.38 11.96
C LYS A 60 -22.55 -5.62 11.22
N ALA A 61 -23.44 -6.36 11.85
CA ALA A 61 -24.14 -7.45 11.20
C ALA A 61 -24.92 -6.99 9.96
N GLY A 62 -25.09 -7.90 8.99
CA GLY A 62 -25.91 -7.66 7.79
C GLY A 62 -25.13 -7.61 6.48
N LEU A 63 -23.82 -7.50 6.52
CA LEU A 63 -22.97 -7.61 5.34
C LEU A 63 -22.40 -9.02 5.18
N THR A 64 -22.16 -9.43 3.95
CA THR A 64 -21.35 -10.62 3.66
C THR A 64 -19.87 -10.31 3.87
N VAL A 65 -19.05 -11.34 4.06
CA VAL A 65 -17.57 -11.17 4.22
C VAL A 65 -16.98 -10.42 3.03
N ASP A 66 -17.39 -10.70 1.79
CA ASP A 66 -16.88 -9.98 0.62
C ASP A 66 -17.28 -8.49 0.65
N GLN A 67 -18.48 -8.16 1.10
CA GLN A 67 -18.92 -6.77 1.24
C GLN A 67 -18.14 -6.03 2.33
N GLU A 68 -17.86 -6.70 3.45
CA GLU A 68 -17.02 -6.14 4.53
C GLU A 68 -15.60 -5.89 4.06
N VAL A 69 -15.00 -6.83 3.33
CA VAL A 69 -13.66 -6.69 2.73
C VAL A 69 -13.63 -5.51 1.75
N GLN A 70 -14.61 -5.39 0.87
CA GLN A 70 -14.70 -4.26 -0.07
C GLN A 70 -14.91 -2.92 0.64
N LEU A 71 -15.66 -2.90 1.73
CA LEU A 71 -15.83 -1.72 2.57
C LEU A 71 -14.48 -1.28 3.16
N ILE A 72 -13.71 -2.21 3.73
CA ILE A 72 -12.39 -1.95 4.31
C ILE A 72 -11.43 -1.43 3.24
N ILE A 73 -11.32 -2.13 2.10
CA ILE A 73 -10.45 -1.73 0.98
C ILE A 73 -10.77 -0.31 0.54
N LYS A 74 -12.04 0.00 0.33
CA LYS A 74 -12.50 1.32 -0.11
C LYS A 74 -12.25 2.41 0.93
N GLN A 75 -12.60 2.15 2.20
CA GLN A 75 -12.49 3.10 3.30
C GLN A 75 -11.03 3.53 3.52
N PHE A 76 -10.13 2.56 3.50
CA PHE A 76 -8.72 2.80 3.81
C PHE A 76 -7.83 2.89 2.57
N LYS A 77 -8.40 2.84 1.38
CA LYS A 77 -7.66 2.87 0.09
C LYS A 77 -6.56 1.81 0.06
N LEU A 78 -6.90 0.60 0.52
CA LEU A 78 -5.99 -0.54 0.47
C LEU A 78 -5.97 -1.15 -0.95
N PRO A 79 -4.88 -1.84 -1.33
CA PRO A 79 -4.85 -2.55 -2.60
C PRO A 79 -5.84 -3.71 -2.63
N ASP A 80 -6.61 -3.80 -3.70
CA ASP A 80 -7.48 -4.95 -3.97
C ASP A 80 -6.75 -5.97 -4.87
N TRP A 81 -6.30 -7.07 -4.29
CA TRP A 81 -5.58 -8.12 -5.01
C TRP A 81 -6.42 -8.86 -6.07
N LYS A 82 -7.73 -8.70 -6.07
CA LYS A 82 -8.63 -9.28 -7.07
C LYS A 82 -8.93 -8.30 -8.22
N ALA A 83 -8.65 -7.02 -8.04
CA ALA A 83 -8.92 -5.99 -9.05
C ALA A 83 -7.89 -5.99 -10.18
N PRO A 84 -8.29 -5.66 -11.41
CA PRO A 84 -7.34 -5.36 -12.47
C PRO A 84 -6.33 -4.32 -12.01
N THR A 85 -5.04 -4.56 -12.28
CA THR A 85 -3.96 -3.74 -11.75
C THR A 85 -2.94 -3.45 -12.83
N THR A 86 -2.52 -2.20 -12.95
CA THR A 86 -1.41 -1.81 -13.82
C THR A 86 -0.10 -1.90 -13.05
N LEU A 87 0.94 -2.42 -13.70
CA LEU A 87 2.29 -2.53 -13.14
C LEU A 87 3.16 -1.38 -13.63
N LEU A 88 3.73 -0.61 -12.70
CA LEU A 88 4.84 0.30 -12.96
C LEU A 88 6.13 -0.31 -12.43
N LEU A 89 7.13 -0.49 -13.31
CA LEU A 89 8.42 -1.04 -12.94
C LEU A 89 9.51 0.03 -13.05
N GLY A 90 10.22 0.31 -11.96
CA GLY A 90 11.29 1.30 -11.96
C GLY A 90 12.18 1.28 -10.74
N ARG A 91 13.21 2.15 -10.72
CA ARG A 91 14.11 2.35 -9.58
C ARG A 91 13.63 3.46 -8.65
N TYR A 92 13.00 4.48 -9.23
CA TYR A 92 12.46 5.65 -8.54
C TYR A 92 13.48 6.35 -7.61
N GLN A 93 14.58 6.79 -8.19
CA GLN A 93 15.74 7.33 -7.48
C GLN A 93 16.02 8.82 -7.81
N PRO A 94 15.22 9.78 -7.27
CA PRO A 94 13.99 9.64 -6.50
C PRO A 94 12.72 9.55 -7.37
N TRP A 95 11.56 9.39 -6.72
CA TRP A 95 10.25 9.63 -7.35
C TRP A 95 10.12 11.11 -7.70
N HIS A 96 9.55 11.43 -8.85
CA HIS A 96 9.37 12.79 -9.33
C HIS A 96 8.08 12.95 -10.15
N GLU A 97 7.79 14.14 -10.61
CA GLU A 97 6.56 14.50 -11.32
C GLU A 97 6.31 13.64 -12.56
N GLY A 98 7.37 13.23 -13.26
CA GLY A 98 7.26 12.30 -14.39
C GLY A 98 6.76 10.92 -14.01
N HIS A 99 7.21 10.40 -12.85
CA HIS A 99 6.70 9.14 -12.31
C HIS A 99 5.26 9.28 -11.83
N GLN A 100 4.91 10.42 -11.24
CA GLN A 100 3.55 10.71 -10.80
C GLN A 100 2.59 10.76 -12.00
N ALA A 101 2.94 11.48 -13.05
CA ALA A 101 2.14 11.55 -14.28
C ALA A 101 1.96 10.16 -14.93
N LEU A 102 3.02 9.34 -14.93
CA LEU A 102 2.94 7.96 -15.43
C LEU A 102 1.99 7.10 -14.59
N LYS A 103 2.03 7.26 -13.26
CA LYS A 103 1.11 6.56 -12.35
C LYS A 103 -0.35 6.96 -12.59
N GLU A 104 -0.62 8.24 -12.76
CA GLU A 104 -1.97 8.74 -13.07
C GLU A 104 -2.50 8.13 -14.38
N LYS A 105 -1.66 8.06 -15.40
CA LYS A 105 -2.01 7.38 -16.66
C LYS A 105 -2.18 5.86 -16.48
N ALA A 106 -1.45 5.23 -15.57
CA ALA A 106 -1.62 3.83 -15.24
C ALA A 106 -2.95 3.58 -14.51
N ASP A 107 -3.31 4.45 -13.56
CA ASP A 107 -4.59 4.38 -12.84
C ASP A 107 -5.80 4.52 -13.77
N GLU A 108 -5.71 5.36 -14.82
CA GLU A 108 -6.76 5.51 -15.82
C GLU A 108 -7.08 4.18 -16.56
N ARG A 109 -6.14 3.21 -16.59
CA ARG A 109 -6.33 1.93 -17.29
C ARG A 109 -7.10 0.90 -16.48
N THR A 110 -6.82 0.83 -15.19
CA THR A 110 -7.35 -0.24 -14.32
C THR A 110 -7.91 0.25 -12.99
N GLY A 111 -7.78 1.55 -12.68
CA GLY A 111 -8.19 2.12 -11.39
C GLY A 111 -7.23 1.84 -10.24
N GLN A 112 -6.25 0.97 -10.44
CA GLN A 112 -5.26 0.59 -9.43
C GLN A 112 -3.90 0.34 -10.07
N THR A 113 -2.84 0.80 -9.40
CA THR A 113 -1.46 0.63 -9.87
C THR A 113 -0.59 0.05 -8.77
N VAL A 114 0.14 -1.02 -9.08
CA VAL A 114 1.25 -1.52 -8.25
C VAL A 114 2.57 -0.94 -8.74
N ILE A 115 3.34 -0.37 -7.83
CA ILE A 115 4.66 0.20 -8.10
C ILE A 115 5.72 -0.83 -7.73
N ALA A 116 6.27 -1.52 -8.72
CA ALA A 116 7.35 -2.47 -8.54
C ALA A 116 8.69 -1.73 -8.44
N VAL A 117 9.18 -1.57 -7.22
CA VAL A 117 10.45 -0.89 -6.94
C VAL A 117 11.61 -1.88 -7.08
N ARG A 118 12.45 -1.63 -8.08
CA ARG A 118 13.63 -2.45 -8.33
C ARG A 118 14.68 -2.26 -7.22
N HIS A 119 15.11 -3.37 -6.61
CA HIS A 119 16.20 -3.37 -5.63
C HIS A 119 17.54 -3.03 -6.27
N THR A 120 18.29 -2.11 -5.69
CA THR A 120 19.53 -1.52 -6.25
C THR A 120 20.82 -2.10 -5.67
N GLN A 121 20.77 -3.23 -4.96
CA GLN A 121 21.93 -3.93 -4.40
C GLN A 121 22.93 -3.04 -3.61
N GLY A 122 22.42 -2.01 -2.93
CA GLY A 122 23.20 -1.06 -2.16
C GLY A 122 23.01 0.38 -2.64
N ILE A 123 23.66 1.29 -1.93
CA ILE A 123 23.62 2.74 -2.19
C ILE A 123 24.76 3.11 -3.14
N SER A 124 24.49 3.93 -4.12
CA SER A 124 25.46 4.49 -5.07
C SER A 124 25.05 5.89 -5.48
N GLU A 125 25.92 6.61 -6.19
CA GLU A 125 25.58 7.95 -6.73
C GLU A 125 24.35 7.93 -7.67
N LYS A 126 24.10 6.81 -8.33
CA LYS A 126 22.94 6.66 -9.21
C LYS A 126 21.69 6.17 -8.48
N ASP A 127 21.88 5.49 -7.38
CA ASP A 127 20.84 4.87 -6.57
C ASP A 127 21.09 5.22 -5.08
N PRO A 128 20.92 6.50 -4.67
CA PRO A 128 21.26 6.97 -3.32
C PRO A 128 20.24 6.57 -2.26
N LEU A 129 19.05 6.11 -2.64
CA LEU A 129 17.97 5.78 -1.72
C LEU A 129 17.81 4.26 -1.55
N SER A 130 17.67 3.83 -0.31
CA SER A 130 17.23 2.47 0.01
C SER A 130 15.76 2.25 -0.41
N TYR A 131 15.31 1.00 -0.45
CA TYR A 131 13.90 0.68 -0.76
C TYR A 131 12.93 1.44 0.16
N LYS A 132 13.19 1.46 1.46
CA LYS A 132 12.36 2.16 2.45
C LYS A 132 12.28 3.66 2.16
N GLU A 133 13.40 4.30 1.91
CA GLU A 133 13.46 5.72 1.56
C GLU A 133 12.72 6.02 0.25
N VAL A 134 12.82 5.12 -0.74
CA VAL A 134 12.04 5.25 -1.98
C VAL A 134 10.54 5.20 -1.69
N VAL A 135 10.06 4.23 -0.90
CA VAL A 135 8.64 4.11 -0.54
C VAL A 135 8.16 5.33 0.24
N GLU A 136 8.95 5.80 1.22
CA GLU A 136 8.65 7.02 1.96
C GLU A 136 8.59 8.25 1.04
N PHE A 137 9.51 8.33 0.09
CA PHE A 137 9.56 9.43 -0.87
C PHE A 137 8.33 9.43 -1.78
N ILE A 138 7.91 8.27 -2.28
CA ILE A 138 6.67 8.09 -3.04
C ILE A 138 5.46 8.55 -2.20
N SER A 139 5.41 8.12 -0.95
CA SER A 139 4.31 8.46 -0.03
C SER A 139 4.21 9.96 0.26
N LYS A 140 5.35 10.64 0.42
CA LYS A 140 5.42 12.09 0.68
C LYS A 140 5.11 12.94 -0.56
N ASN A 141 5.32 12.40 -1.76
CA ASN A 141 5.18 13.12 -3.03
C ASN A 141 3.90 12.77 -3.81
N GLY A 142 2.83 12.48 -3.12
CA GLY A 142 1.48 12.47 -3.70
C GLY A 142 0.80 11.11 -3.80
N VAL A 143 1.47 10.01 -3.42
CA VAL A 143 0.84 8.69 -3.41
C VAL A 143 0.63 8.23 -1.97
N SER A 144 -0.48 8.66 -1.37
CA SER A 144 -0.85 8.18 -0.03
C SER A 144 -1.01 6.66 -0.04
N ARG A 145 -0.31 5.97 0.86
CA ARG A 145 -0.31 4.50 0.99
C ARG A 145 -0.05 3.82 -0.37
N PRO A 146 1.14 3.98 -0.95
CA PRO A 146 1.43 3.41 -2.27
C PRO A 146 1.38 1.87 -2.20
N PHE A 147 0.72 1.26 -3.18
CA PHE A 147 0.81 -0.19 -3.37
C PHE A 147 2.16 -0.50 -4.00
N THR A 148 3.16 -0.79 -3.17
CA THR A 148 4.53 -1.07 -3.60
C THR A 148 4.89 -2.52 -3.38
N ILE A 149 5.69 -3.06 -4.31
CA ILE A 149 6.35 -4.36 -4.15
C ILE A 149 7.84 -4.22 -4.45
N LYS A 150 8.66 -4.89 -3.67
CA LYS A 150 10.10 -4.97 -3.91
C LYS A 150 10.39 -6.07 -4.92
N VAL A 151 11.09 -5.73 -5.99
CA VAL A 151 11.47 -6.70 -7.03
C VAL A 151 12.98 -6.72 -7.25
N PRO A 152 13.54 -7.85 -7.73
CA PRO A 152 14.96 -7.92 -8.08
C PRO A 152 15.28 -7.07 -9.31
N ASN A 153 16.50 -7.16 -9.81
CA ASN A 153 16.93 -6.52 -11.06
C ASN A 153 16.23 -7.17 -12.28
N ILE A 154 15.00 -6.74 -12.53
CA ILE A 154 14.23 -7.19 -13.69
C ILE A 154 14.85 -6.61 -14.97
N THR A 155 15.25 -7.46 -15.89
CA THR A 155 15.82 -7.10 -17.21
C THR A 155 14.92 -7.50 -18.37
N ASN A 156 14.04 -8.46 -18.15
CA ASN A 156 13.17 -9.02 -19.19
C ASN A 156 11.77 -9.24 -18.62
N ILE A 157 10.77 -8.95 -19.43
CA ILE A 157 9.37 -9.32 -19.15
C ILE A 157 8.97 -10.30 -20.24
N VAL A 158 8.67 -11.54 -19.83
CA VAL A 158 8.28 -12.61 -20.74
C VAL A 158 6.93 -13.15 -20.30
N TYR A 159 6.01 -13.30 -21.24
CA TYR A 159 4.73 -13.95 -21.00
C TYR A 159 4.49 -15.04 -22.07
N GLY A 160 3.74 -16.06 -21.67
CA GLY A 160 3.44 -17.20 -22.55
C GLY A 160 2.35 -16.86 -23.56
N ARG A 161 1.42 -17.81 -23.77
CA ARG A 161 0.27 -17.61 -24.65
C ARG A 161 -0.54 -16.40 -24.21
N ASP A 162 -1.34 -15.88 -25.12
CA ASP A 162 -2.18 -14.70 -24.91
C ASP A 162 -3.01 -14.81 -23.62
N VAL A 163 -2.49 -14.21 -22.55
CA VAL A 163 -3.10 -14.18 -21.22
C VAL A 163 -3.75 -12.83 -20.92
N GLY A 164 -3.92 -12.00 -21.95
CA GLY A 164 -4.57 -10.70 -21.82
C GLY A 164 -3.72 -9.58 -21.24
N TYR A 165 -2.40 -9.80 -21.04
CA TYR A 165 -1.51 -8.71 -20.63
C TYR A 165 -1.25 -7.75 -21.78
N LYS A 166 -1.27 -6.44 -21.46
CA LYS A 166 -0.84 -5.39 -22.38
C LYS A 166 0.47 -4.82 -21.89
N ILE A 167 1.46 -4.71 -22.77
CA ILE A 167 2.70 -3.99 -22.50
C ILE A 167 2.61 -2.71 -23.31
N GLU A 168 2.55 -1.56 -22.62
CA GLU A 168 2.36 -0.25 -23.22
C GLU A 168 3.53 0.66 -22.86
N GLN A 169 4.06 1.35 -23.86
CA GLN A 169 4.89 2.53 -23.65
C GLN A 169 3.99 3.75 -23.67
N VAL A 170 3.98 4.51 -22.57
CA VAL A 170 3.15 5.71 -22.43
C VAL A 170 3.99 6.93 -22.80
N ASP A 171 3.56 7.67 -23.80
CA ASP A 171 4.12 8.98 -24.11
C ASP A 171 3.45 10.04 -23.22
N LEU A 172 4.25 10.70 -22.40
CA LEU A 172 3.81 11.77 -21.49
C LEU A 172 4.10 13.18 -22.04
N GLY A 173 4.62 13.27 -23.27
CA GLY A 173 4.99 14.52 -23.90
C GLY A 173 6.39 15.02 -23.50
N ALA A 174 6.91 15.93 -24.33
CA ALA A 174 8.30 16.38 -24.25
C ALA A 174 8.67 17.05 -22.90
N GLU A 175 7.74 17.79 -22.31
CA GLU A 175 7.96 18.48 -21.02
C GLU A 175 8.20 17.48 -19.87
N ILE A 176 7.40 16.44 -19.81
CA ILE A 176 7.55 15.39 -18.79
C ILE A 176 8.78 14.52 -19.06
N HIS A 177 9.06 14.22 -20.32
CA HIS A 177 10.28 13.46 -20.68
C HIS A 177 11.58 14.20 -20.37
N ALA A 178 11.56 15.55 -20.31
CA ALA A 178 12.70 16.36 -19.93
C ALA A 178 13.05 16.25 -18.43
N ILE A 179 12.13 15.77 -17.60
CA ILE A 179 12.37 15.63 -16.14
C ILE A 179 13.35 14.49 -15.90
N SER A 180 14.52 14.82 -15.35
CA SER A 180 15.60 13.88 -15.11
C SER A 180 15.77 13.57 -13.62
N ALA A 181 15.82 12.28 -13.27
CA ALA A 181 16.16 11.87 -11.91
C ALA A 181 17.53 12.38 -11.45
N THR A 182 18.47 12.57 -12.39
CA THR A 182 19.79 13.13 -12.09
C THR A 182 19.70 14.61 -11.68
N GLU A 183 18.87 15.40 -12.33
CA GLU A 183 18.63 16.80 -11.97
C GLU A 183 17.91 16.89 -10.64
N LYS A 184 16.90 16.06 -10.42
CA LYS A 184 16.19 15.99 -9.15
C LYS A 184 17.10 15.61 -7.97
N ARG A 185 18.06 14.69 -8.16
CA ARG A 185 19.05 14.40 -7.12
C ARG A 185 19.91 15.62 -6.78
N LYS A 186 20.37 16.35 -7.78
CA LYS A 186 21.16 17.59 -7.57
C LYS A 186 20.36 18.67 -6.83
N GLU A 187 19.09 18.85 -7.20
CA GLU A 187 18.19 19.80 -6.53
C GLU A 187 17.96 19.43 -5.05
N LEU A 188 17.87 18.14 -4.75
CA LEU A 188 17.64 17.61 -3.41
C LEU A 188 18.93 17.44 -2.59
N GLY A 189 20.12 17.56 -3.20
CA GLY A 189 21.39 17.36 -2.54
C GLY A 189 21.69 15.90 -2.15
N ILE A 190 21.18 14.94 -2.91
CA ILE A 190 21.34 13.49 -2.68
C ILE A 190 22.00 12.79 -3.86
#